data_68f4e1ec0c0a26f977ba9a6eebfe0dfe
#
_entry.id   68f4e1ec0c0a26f977ba9a6eebfe0dfe
#
_cell.length_a   1.000
_cell.length_b   1.000
_cell.length_c   1.000
_cell.angle_alpha   90.00
_cell.angle_beta   90.00
_cell.angle_gamma   90.00
#
_symmetry.space_group_name_H-M   'P 1'
#
loop_
_entity.id
_entity.type
_entity.pdbx_description
1 polymer ?
#
loop_
_entity_poly.entity_id
_entity_poly.type
_entity_poly.pdbx_seq_one_letter_code
_entity_poly.pdbx_strand_id
1 'polypeptide(L)'
;MTEQRFAAAGLQSCASQRRLIALVLVAGAISLPLPCRPPARARRQGAKAAAGEAVPNYGVVWENGLTRSGKPRSEEGWTWLRRRRVKSVVSFRVGDDVDYARLGFEHVLLLPFKARDEPKNGYAEEFLAFVGDRRNWPVHIVCKSGRDRTGVMAALVRYAIDGWPLERALAEARSYREGEDLTRHHVAWLRRWAADHAPGSHRLALPGGRSSSTGPRCTGALITARAMLPQLAQAG
;
A
#
# COMPACT_ATOMS: atom_id res chain seq x y z
N MET A 1 -3.11 -83.79 -42.67
CA MET A 1 -2.07 -84.24 -43.63
C MET A 1 -0.85 -83.39 -43.33
N THR A 2 0.10 -84.09 -42.75
CA THR A 2 1.52 -84.19 -43.08
C THR A 2 2.32 -82.94 -42.72
N GLU A 3 3.08 -83.05 -41.70
CA GLU A 3 4.43 -83.61 -41.49
C GLU A 3 5.51 -82.50 -41.59
N GLN A 4 6.19 -82.34 -40.53
CA GLN A 4 7.56 -82.85 -40.22
C GLN A 4 8.62 -81.83 -40.72
N ARG A 5 9.70 -81.56 -40.15
CA ARG A 5 10.60 -82.17 -39.14
C ARG A 5 11.88 -81.28 -39.05
N PHE A 6 12.51 -81.39 -37.92
CA PHE A 6 13.94 -81.53 -37.61
C PHE A 6 14.83 -80.25 -37.70
N ALA A 7 15.49 -79.92 -36.75
CA ALA A 7 16.54 -80.45 -35.85
C ALA A 7 17.82 -79.60 -36.17
N ALA A 8 18.54 -79.18 -35.34
CA ALA A 8 19.54 -79.59 -34.40
C ALA A 8 20.50 -78.43 -34.06
N ALA A 9 20.71 -78.28 -32.82
CA ALA A 9 22.02 -78.36 -32.14
C ALA A 9 23.18 -77.44 -32.60
N GLY A 10 23.67 -76.65 -31.70
CA GLY A 10 25.00 -76.08 -31.75
C GLY A 10 25.34 -75.45 -30.40
N LEU A 11 26.09 -76.15 -29.63
CA LEU A 11 26.66 -75.83 -28.34
C LEU A 11 27.76 -74.73 -28.40
N GLN A 12 27.98 -74.10 -27.24
CA GLN A 12 29.16 -73.43 -26.78
C GLN A 12 29.28 -71.96 -27.18
N SER A 13 29.46 -70.99 -26.23
CA SER A 13 30.61 -70.87 -25.38
C SER A 13 30.38 -69.79 -24.31
N CYS A 14 30.85 -70.06 -23.15
CA CYS A 14 30.99 -69.21 -21.98
C CYS A 14 31.80 -68.00 -22.27
N ALA A 15 31.27 -66.80 -22.07
CA ALA A 15 32.05 -65.59 -21.82
C ALA A 15 31.31 -64.65 -20.88
N SER A 16 31.89 -64.49 -19.74
CA SER A 16 31.62 -63.54 -18.68
C SER A 16 31.38 -62.13 -19.21
N GLN A 17 30.15 -61.62 -19.10
CA GLN A 17 29.91 -60.18 -19.21
C GLN A 17 29.36 -59.68 -17.89
N ARG A 18 30.25 -58.94 -17.20
CA ARG A 18 29.95 -58.16 -16.03
C ARG A 18 28.87 -57.12 -16.41
N ARG A 19 27.67 -57.28 -15.88
CA ARG A 19 26.61 -56.29 -16.01
C ARG A 19 26.93 -55.08 -15.10
N LEU A 20 27.44 -54.01 -15.71
CA LEU A 20 27.45 -52.71 -15.11
C LEU A 20 26.02 -52.23 -15.01
N ILE A 21 25.46 -52.25 -13.80
CA ILE A 21 24.15 -51.61 -13.50
C ILE A 21 24.48 -50.11 -13.41
N ALA A 22 24.18 -49.40 -14.50
CA ALA A 22 24.16 -47.94 -14.48
C ALA A 22 22.94 -47.49 -13.68
N LEU A 23 23.17 -47.04 -12.44
CA LEU A 23 22.14 -46.40 -11.60
C LEU A 23 21.85 -45.03 -12.18
N VAL A 24 20.80 -44.88 -12.99
CA VAL A 24 20.30 -43.59 -13.44
C VAL A 24 19.53 -42.99 -12.28
N LEU A 25 20.16 -42.12 -11.52
CA LEU A 25 19.50 -41.23 -10.56
C LEU A 25 18.69 -40.17 -11.35
N VAL A 26 17.42 -40.47 -11.57
CA VAL A 26 16.45 -39.47 -12.01
C VAL A 26 16.18 -38.54 -10.81
N ALA A 27 16.95 -37.44 -10.73
CA ALA A 27 16.64 -36.35 -9.82
C ALA A 27 15.33 -35.70 -10.31
N GLY A 28 14.19 -36.23 -9.85
CA GLY A 28 12.88 -35.60 -10.02
C GLY A 28 12.90 -34.25 -9.26
N ALA A 29 13.10 -33.14 -9.97
CA ALA A 29 12.86 -31.82 -9.44
C ALA A 29 11.36 -31.72 -9.13
N ILE A 30 10.98 -31.87 -7.87
CA ILE A 30 9.64 -31.58 -7.37
C ILE A 30 9.49 -30.06 -7.46
N SER A 31 8.99 -29.56 -8.59
CA SER A 31 8.53 -28.19 -8.73
C SER A 31 7.30 -28.03 -7.85
N LEU A 32 7.51 -27.57 -6.61
CA LEU A 32 6.42 -27.09 -5.77
C LEU A 32 5.74 -25.92 -6.49
N PRO A 33 4.42 -25.99 -6.75
CA PRO A 33 3.72 -24.86 -7.35
C PRO A 33 3.84 -23.66 -6.42
N LEU A 34 4.44 -22.58 -6.92
CA LEU A 34 4.45 -21.30 -6.21
C LEU A 34 3.00 -20.93 -5.90
N PRO A 35 2.68 -20.55 -4.65
CA PRO A 35 1.32 -20.20 -4.28
C PRO A 35 0.84 -19.06 -5.18
N CYS A 36 -0.20 -19.32 -5.95
CA CYS A 36 -0.80 -18.37 -6.86
C CYS A 36 -1.28 -17.15 -6.05
N ARG A 37 -0.59 -16.02 -6.22
CA ARG A 37 -0.92 -14.80 -5.49
C ARG A 37 -2.30 -14.32 -5.96
N PRO A 38 -3.31 -14.23 -5.08
CA PRO A 38 -4.65 -13.85 -5.49
C PRO A 38 -4.66 -12.46 -6.15
N PRO A 39 -5.54 -12.19 -7.13
CA PRO A 39 -5.62 -10.91 -7.80
C PRO A 39 -5.89 -9.78 -6.78
N ALA A 40 -5.38 -8.58 -7.06
CA ALA A 40 -5.47 -7.44 -6.15
C ALA A 40 -6.90 -7.14 -5.66
N ARG A 41 -7.91 -7.38 -6.52
CA ARG A 41 -9.33 -7.23 -6.16
C ARG A 41 -9.77 -8.22 -5.08
N ALA A 42 -9.39 -9.50 -5.18
CA ALA A 42 -9.73 -10.52 -4.18
C ALA A 42 -9.05 -10.23 -2.83
N ARG A 43 -7.80 -9.73 -2.84
CA ARG A 43 -7.10 -9.30 -1.63
C ARG A 43 -7.76 -8.11 -0.95
N ARG A 44 -8.22 -7.11 -1.73
CA ARG A 44 -8.94 -5.95 -1.20
C ARG A 44 -10.27 -6.36 -0.56
N GLN A 45 -11.01 -7.28 -1.16
CA GLN A 45 -12.26 -7.80 -0.62
C GLN A 45 -12.05 -8.60 0.66
N GLY A 46 -11.03 -9.47 0.70
CA GLY A 46 -10.65 -10.22 1.88
C GLY A 46 -10.21 -9.33 3.05
N ALA A 47 -9.45 -8.27 2.77
CA ALA A 47 -9.05 -7.29 3.79
C ALA A 47 -10.25 -6.49 4.34
N LYS A 48 -11.20 -6.11 3.47
CA LYS A 48 -12.44 -5.42 3.86
C LYS A 48 -13.31 -6.33 4.75
N ALA A 49 -13.48 -7.60 4.41
CA ALA A 49 -14.21 -8.57 5.21
C ALA A 49 -13.55 -8.81 6.57
N ALA A 50 -12.21 -8.89 6.62
CA ALA A 50 -11.47 -9.09 7.85
C ALA A 50 -11.46 -7.88 8.81
N ALA A 51 -11.71 -6.66 8.30
CA ALA A 51 -11.84 -5.45 9.12
C ALA A 51 -13.14 -5.44 9.93
N GLY A 52 -14.17 -6.14 9.45
CA GLY A 52 -15.48 -6.19 10.07
C GLY A 52 -16.12 -4.81 10.24
N GLU A 53 -17.06 -4.72 11.18
CA GLU A 53 -17.76 -3.46 11.49
C GLU A 53 -16.92 -2.45 12.29
N ALA A 54 -15.87 -2.91 12.97
CA ALA A 54 -15.04 -2.08 13.84
C ALA A 54 -14.26 -0.99 13.07
N VAL A 55 -13.85 -1.26 11.83
CA VAL A 55 -13.10 -0.34 10.96
C VAL A 55 -13.87 -0.15 9.65
N PRO A 56 -14.81 0.79 9.58
CA PRO A 56 -15.71 0.93 8.46
C PRO A 56 -14.96 1.34 7.18
N ASN A 57 -15.37 0.78 6.06
CA ASN A 57 -14.86 1.12 4.73
C ASN A 57 -13.33 0.97 4.60
N TYR A 58 -12.78 -0.05 5.26
CA TYR A 58 -11.35 -0.35 5.21
C TYR A 58 -10.90 -0.73 3.79
N GLY A 59 -9.70 -0.29 3.43
CA GLY A 59 -9.06 -0.65 2.17
C GLY A 59 -7.54 -0.53 2.23
N VAL A 60 -6.88 -1.19 1.30
CA VAL A 60 -5.44 -1.15 1.11
C VAL A 60 -5.13 -0.35 -0.14
N VAL A 61 -4.35 0.72 0.01
CA VAL A 61 -3.78 1.48 -1.09
C VAL A 61 -2.45 0.86 -1.50
N TRP A 62 -1.51 0.72 -0.56
CA TRP A 62 -0.25 0.01 -0.76
C TRP A 62 -0.11 -1.10 0.26
N GLU A 63 0.23 -2.30 -0.19
CA GLU A 63 0.54 -3.42 0.71
C GLU A 63 1.73 -3.03 1.62
N ASN A 64 1.55 -3.18 2.94
CA ASN A 64 2.53 -2.82 3.96
C ASN A 64 2.96 -1.34 3.97
N GLY A 65 2.24 -0.46 3.30
CA GLY A 65 2.59 0.97 3.19
C GLY A 65 1.46 1.90 3.55
N LEU A 66 0.34 1.83 2.85
CA LEU A 66 -0.77 2.76 3.02
C LEU A 66 -2.12 2.05 3.05
N THR A 67 -2.88 2.28 4.10
CA THR A 67 -4.24 1.79 4.26
C THR A 67 -5.22 2.94 4.50
N ARG A 68 -6.52 2.70 4.32
CA ARG A 68 -7.56 3.71 4.44
C ARG A 68 -8.81 3.20 5.14
N SER A 69 -9.53 4.07 5.85
CA SER A 69 -10.87 3.74 6.36
C SER A 69 -11.67 4.97 6.76
N GLY A 70 -12.90 4.75 7.25
CA GLY A 70 -13.60 5.65 8.15
C GLY A 70 -13.05 5.54 9.58
N LYS A 71 -13.42 6.49 10.45
CA LYS A 71 -13.03 6.45 11.87
C LYS A 71 -13.47 5.10 12.46
N PRO A 72 -12.54 4.33 13.05
CA PRO A 72 -12.89 3.17 13.85
C PRO A 72 -13.96 3.52 14.90
N ARG A 73 -14.95 2.64 15.06
CA ARG A 73 -16.11 2.90 15.88
C ARG A 73 -15.83 2.78 17.39
N SER A 74 -14.78 2.04 17.72
CA SER A 74 -14.37 1.77 19.09
C SER A 74 -12.85 1.65 19.19
N GLU A 75 -12.34 1.50 20.40
CA GLU A 75 -10.91 1.29 20.67
C GLU A 75 -10.41 -0.04 20.08
N GLU A 76 -11.26 -1.07 20.01
CA GLU A 76 -10.92 -2.35 19.38
C GLU A 76 -10.60 -2.18 17.89
N GLY A 77 -11.28 -1.26 17.19
CA GLY A 77 -10.97 -0.95 15.79
C GLY A 77 -9.59 -0.32 15.64
N TRP A 78 -9.18 0.56 16.53
CA TRP A 78 -7.83 1.12 16.57
C TRP A 78 -6.79 0.05 16.91
N THR A 79 -7.07 -0.79 17.91
CA THR A 79 -6.24 -1.94 18.27
C THR A 79 -6.08 -2.91 17.11
N TRP A 80 -7.14 -3.13 16.34
CA TRP A 80 -7.10 -3.96 15.13
C TRP A 80 -6.11 -3.39 14.07
N LEU A 81 -6.08 -2.06 13.89
CA LEU A 81 -5.09 -1.39 13.02
C LEU A 81 -3.67 -1.56 13.56
N ARG A 82 -3.47 -1.41 14.87
CA ARG A 82 -2.16 -1.62 15.52
C ARG A 82 -1.64 -3.04 15.35
N ARG A 83 -2.50 -4.05 15.49
CA ARG A 83 -2.15 -5.46 15.24
C ARG A 83 -1.69 -5.69 13.79
N ARG A 84 -2.10 -4.86 12.85
CA ARG A 84 -1.63 -4.82 11.45
C ARG A 84 -0.40 -3.96 11.26
N ARG A 85 0.28 -3.61 12.37
CA ARG A 85 1.50 -2.82 12.38
C ARG A 85 1.35 -1.41 11.83
N VAL A 86 0.13 -0.85 11.77
CA VAL A 86 -0.03 0.56 11.44
C VAL A 86 0.75 1.39 12.45
N LYS A 87 1.69 2.17 11.94
CA LYS A 87 2.61 2.99 12.72
C LYS A 87 2.12 4.42 12.85
N SER A 88 1.62 4.96 11.74
CA SER A 88 1.25 6.37 11.64
C SER A 88 -0.18 6.56 11.17
N VAL A 89 -0.80 7.67 11.56
CA VAL A 89 -2.16 8.04 11.16
C VAL A 89 -2.17 9.43 10.51
N VAL A 90 -2.91 9.57 9.41
CA VAL A 90 -3.30 10.87 8.88
C VAL A 90 -4.80 11.03 9.02
N SER A 91 -5.24 12.05 9.76
CA SER A 91 -6.66 12.32 9.97
C SER A 91 -7.12 13.57 9.23
N PHE A 92 -8.20 13.40 8.45
CA PHE A 92 -8.88 14.50 7.74
C PHE A 92 -10.14 14.98 8.50
N ARG A 93 -10.23 14.68 9.80
CA ARG A 93 -11.40 15.00 10.61
C ARG A 93 -11.29 16.37 11.23
N VAL A 94 -12.36 17.15 11.14
CA VAL A 94 -12.54 18.35 11.98
C VAL A 94 -12.99 17.88 13.37
N GLY A 95 -12.41 18.46 14.42
CA GLY A 95 -12.71 18.08 15.81
C GLY A 95 -12.31 16.61 16.08
N ASP A 96 -11.09 16.26 15.70
CA ASP A 96 -10.55 14.93 15.99
C ASP A 96 -10.17 14.84 17.46
N ASP A 97 -10.89 14.01 18.18
CA ASP A 97 -10.83 13.79 19.63
C ASP A 97 -10.08 12.51 20.04
N VAL A 98 -9.40 11.88 19.08
CA VAL A 98 -8.70 10.61 19.31
C VAL A 98 -7.32 10.86 19.91
N ASP A 99 -7.06 10.27 21.05
CA ASP A 99 -5.71 10.21 21.63
C ASP A 99 -4.89 9.10 20.95
N TYR A 100 -4.29 9.45 19.83
CA TYR A 100 -3.47 8.54 19.02
C TYR A 100 -2.23 8.05 19.75
N ALA A 101 -1.65 8.89 20.64
CA ALA A 101 -0.46 8.52 21.41
C ALA A 101 -0.79 7.42 22.42
N ARG A 102 -1.91 7.56 23.16
CA ARG A 102 -2.42 6.53 24.08
C ARG A 102 -2.73 5.22 23.35
N LEU A 103 -3.19 5.30 22.11
CA LEU A 103 -3.43 4.13 21.24
C LEU A 103 -2.15 3.52 20.66
N GLY A 104 -0.98 4.13 20.90
CA GLY A 104 0.33 3.62 20.52
C GLY A 104 0.74 3.93 19.07
N PHE A 105 0.15 4.93 18.42
CA PHE A 105 0.62 5.42 17.11
C PHE A 105 1.82 6.34 17.29
N GLU A 106 2.86 6.16 16.47
CA GLU A 106 4.13 6.87 16.61
C GLU A 106 4.11 8.26 15.96
N HIS A 107 3.44 8.40 14.82
CA HIS A 107 3.34 9.66 14.09
C HIS A 107 1.89 9.95 13.72
N VAL A 108 1.49 11.19 13.88
CA VAL A 108 0.15 11.65 13.56
C VAL A 108 0.22 12.95 12.77
N LEU A 109 -0.47 12.97 11.62
CA LEU A 109 -0.64 14.16 10.81
C LEU A 109 -2.12 14.54 10.79
N LEU A 110 -2.45 15.74 11.24
CA LEU A 110 -3.81 16.24 11.26
C LEU A 110 -4.01 17.28 10.14
N LEU A 111 -4.81 16.91 9.15
CA LEU A 111 -5.17 17.77 8.01
C LEU A 111 -6.70 17.98 7.95
N PRO A 112 -7.28 18.69 8.92
CA PRO A 112 -8.73 18.76 9.07
C PRO A 112 -9.37 19.65 8.00
N PHE A 113 -10.37 19.12 7.29
CA PHE A 113 -11.29 19.90 6.45
C PHE A 113 -12.69 19.28 6.48
N LYS A 114 -13.72 20.14 6.25
CA LYS A 114 -15.11 19.66 6.28
C LYS A 114 -15.43 18.82 5.03
N ALA A 115 -16.46 18.00 5.11
CA ALA A 115 -16.84 17.11 4.00
C ALA A 115 -17.28 17.87 2.73
N ARG A 116 -17.70 19.12 2.86
CA ARG A 116 -18.13 19.98 1.74
C ARG A 116 -17.08 21.00 1.33
N ASP A 117 -15.98 21.09 2.05
CA ASP A 117 -14.89 22.02 1.78
C ASP A 117 -13.78 21.28 1.00
N GLU A 118 -13.00 22.06 0.30
CA GLU A 118 -11.76 21.58 -0.31
C GLU A 118 -10.66 21.44 0.75
N PRO A 119 -9.66 20.56 0.53
CA PRO A 119 -8.42 20.61 1.30
C PRO A 119 -7.80 22.00 1.24
N LYS A 120 -7.24 22.46 2.36
CA LYS A 120 -6.55 23.75 2.41
C LYS A 120 -5.30 23.74 1.52
N ASN A 121 -4.85 24.93 1.12
CA ASN A 121 -3.59 25.07 0.39
C ASN A 121 -2.43 24.45 1.21
N GLY A 122 -1.54 23.74 0.52
CA GLY A 122 -0.43 23.03 1.14
C GLY A 122 -0.76 21.64 1.68
N TYR A 123 -2.04 21.29 1.85
CA TYR A 123 -2.42 19.96 2.39
C TYR A 123 -2.04 18.80 1.46
N ALA A 124 -2.03 19.02 0.15
CA ALA A 124 -1.59 18.00 -0.79
C ALA A 124 -0.11 17.67 -0.59
N GLU A 125 0.72 18.69 -0.56
CA GLU A 125 2.18 18.60 -0.43
C GLU A 125 2.57 18.01 0.92
N GLU A 126 1.98 18.50 2.01
CA GLU A 126 2.22 17.99 3.36
C GLU A 126 1.81 16.51 3.50
N PHE A 127 0.65 16.15 2.95
CA PHE A 127 0.17 14.79 2.93
C PHE A 127 1.07 13.88 2.08
N LEU A 128 1.44 14.30 0.86
CA LEU A 128 2.30 13.52 -0.03
C LEU A 128 3.71 13.34 0.56
N ALA A 129 4.26 14.38 1.18
CA ALA A 129 5.54 14.28 1.90
C ALA A 129 5.46 13.28 3.04
N PHE A 130 4.39 13.31 3.85
CA PHE A 130 4.21 12.40 4.98
C PHE A 130 4.05 10.94 4.55
N VAL A 131 3.18 10.66 3.57
CA VAL A 131 2.98 9.28 3.08
C VAL A 131 4.13 8.79 2.21
N GLY A 132 4.89 9.70 1.62
CA GLY A 132 6.09 9.41 0.84
C GLY A 132 7.28 9.01 1.71
N ASP A 133 7.33 9.45 2.95
CA ASP A 133 8.40 9.10 3.88
C ASP A 133 8.20 7.69 4.46
N ARG A 134 9.08 6.78 4.09
CA ARG A 134 9.02 5.38 4.56
C ARG A 134 9.22 5.21 6.06
N ARG A 135 9.76 6.21 6.76
CA ARG A 135 9.88 6.21 8.22
C ARG A 135 8.51 6.23 8.90
N ASN A 136 7.50 6.76 8.22
CA ASN A 136 6.12 6.80 8.70
C ASN A 136 5.34 5.50 8.43
N TRP A 137 5.88 4.58 7.61
CA TRP A 137 5.14 3.38 7.18
C TRP A 137 5.05 2.31 8.26
N PRO A 138 3.95 1.53 8.29
CA PRO A 138 2.72 1.67 7.51
C PRO A 138 1.84 2.82 8.01
N VAL A 139 1.29 3.60 7.07
CA VAL A 139 0.40 4.75 7.33
C VAL A 139 -1.06 4.34 7.17
N HIS A 140 -1.93 4.87 8.01
CA HIS A 140 -3.38 4.75 7.88
C HIS A 140 -4.03 6.12 7.70
N ILE A 141 -4.82 6.30 6.64
CA ILE A 141 -5.55 7.54 6.40
C ILE A 141 -7.02 7.40 6.76
N VAL A 142 -7.57 8.39 7.47
CA VAL A 142 -8.91 8.29 8.06
C VAL A 142 -9.69 9.60 7.95
N CYS A 143 -10.99 9.49 7.67
CA CYS A 143 -11.96 10.56 7.89
C CYS A 143 -13.20 9.99 8.63
N LYS A 144 -14.33 10.69 8.66
CA LYS A 144 -15.52 10.20 9.37
C LYS A 144 -16.02 8.86 8.81
N SER A 145 -16.24 8.77 7.49
CA SER A 145 -16.83 7.58 6.84
C SER A 145 -15.86 6.81 5.94
N GLY A 146 -14.66 7.36 5.66
CA GLY A 146 -13.71 6.75 4.74
C GLY A 146 -14.10 6.87 3.26
N ARG A 147 -15.12 7.67 2.93
CA ARG A 147 -15.67 7.79 1.58
C ARG A 147 -15.04 8.95 0.81
N ASP A 148 -15.46 10.21 1.09
CA ASP A 148 -15.09 11.40 0.32
C ASP A 148 -13.67 11.90 0.57
N ARG A 149 -13.39 12.45 1.76
CA ARG A 149 -12.09 13.04 2.11
C ARG A 149 -10.96 12.04 1.99
N THR A 150 -11.13 10.85 2.57
CA THR A 150 -10.19 9.74 2.42
C THR A 150 -10.11 9.28 0.97
N GLY A 151 -11.22 9.31 0.22
CA GLY A 151 -11.28 8.95 -1.19
C GLY A 151 -10.43 9.83 -2.07
N VAL A 152 -10.62 11.16 -1.98
CA VAL A 152 -9.88 12.12 -2.80
C VAL A 152 -8.38 12.13 -2.46
N MET A 153 -8.01 11.99 -1.18
CA MET A 153 -6.62 11.96 -0.78
C MET A 153 -5.94 10.62 -1.19
N ALA A 154 -6.66 9.51 -1.20
CA ALA A 154 -6.15 8.26 -1.78
C ALA A 154 -5.99 8.37 -3.31
N ALA A 155 -6.92 9.04 -4.00
CA ALA A 155 -6.79 9.31 -5.44
C ALA A 155 -5.59 10.22 -5.75
N LEU A 156 -5.33 11.22 -4.91
CA LEU A 156 -4.14 12.06 -5.01
C LEU A 156 -2.86 11.21 -4.96
N VAL A 157 -2.76 10.27 -4.01
CA VAL A 157 -1.62 9.35 -3.91
C VAL A 157 -1.47 8.49 -5.17
N ARG A 158 -2.58 7.93 -5.68
CA ARG A 158 -2.57 7.14 -6.92
C ARG A 158 -2.09 7.94 -8.11
N TYR A 159 -2.49 9.20 -8.21
CA TYR A 159 -2.06 10.08 -9.29
C TYR A 159 -0.61 10.54 -9.10
N ALA A 160 -0.32 11.16 -7.95
CA ALA A 160 0.94 11.86 -7.72
C ALA A 160 2.13 10.91 -7.51
N ILE A 161 1.92 9.78 -6.84
CA ILE A 161 2.99 8.83 -6.49
C ILE A 161 3.00 7.63 -7.43
N ASP A 162 1.84 6.95 -7.61
CA ASP A 162 1.76 5.75 -8.44
C ASP A 162 1.76 6.06 -9.95
N GLY A 163 1.54 7.32 -10.34
CA GLY A 163 1.50 7.76 -11.72
C GLY A 163 0.26 7.28 -12.50
N TRP A 164 -0.83 7.00 -11.79
CA TRP A 164 -2.06 6.58 -12.46
C TRP A 164 -2.71 7.74 -13.21
N PRO A 165 -3.42 7.46 -14.34
CA PRO A 165 -4.33 8.43 -14.92
C PRO A 165 -5.34 8.90 -13.89
N LEU A 166 -5.66 10.21 -13.86
CA LEU A 166 -6.51 10.82 -12.86
C LEU A 166 -7.89 10.14 -12.76
N GLU A 167 -8.52 9.85 -13.90
CA GLU A 167 -9.83 9.22 -13.91
C GLU A 167 -9.82 7.79 -13.36
N ARG A 168 -8.71 7.06 -13.53
CA ARG A 168 -8.52 5.76 -12.90
C ARG A 168 -8.42 5.87 -11.37
N ALA A 169 -7.68 6.87 -10.88
CA ALA A 169 -7.55 7.14 -9.45
C ALA A 169 -8.90 7.54 -8.82
N LEU A 170 -9.66 8.39 -9.52
CA LEU A 170 -11.01 8.78 -9.11
C LEU A 170 -12.00 7.58 -9.14
N ALA A 171 -11.90 6.72 -10.15
CA ALA A 171 -12.73 5.51 -10.23
C ALA A 171 -12.46 4.54 -9.05
N GLU A 172 -11.20 4.37 -8.63
CA GLU A 172 -10.89 3.61 -7.41
C GLU A 172 -11.52 4.27 -6.18
N ALA A 173 -11.44 5.60 -6.05
CA ALA A 173 -12.02 6.31 -4.92
C ALA A 173 -13.56 6.16 -4.87
N ARG A 174 -14.24 6.22 -6.03
CA ARG A 174 -15.70 5.98 -6.15
C ARG A 174 -16.11 4.58 -5.70
N SER A 175 -15.28 3.56 -5.94
CA SER A 175 -15.59 2.18 -5.55
C SER A 175 -15.79 1.98 -4.04
N TYR A 176 -15.42 2.95 -3.23
CA TYR A 176 -15.63 2.96 -1.77
C TYR A 176 -16.92 3.69 -1.36
N ARG A 177 -17.74 4.13 -2.31
CA ARG A 177 -18.98 4.90 -2.06
C ARG A 177 -20.29 4.15 -2.40
N GLU A 178 -20.19 2.84 -2.67
CA GLU A 178 -21.39 2.02 -2.93
C GLU A 178 -22.26 2.55 -4.09
N GLY A 179 -21.62 3.09 -5.14
CA GLY A 179 -22.28 3.61 -6.34
C GLY A 179 -22.56 5.11 -6.35
N GLU A 180 -22.31 5.81 -5.25
CA GLU A 180 -22.43 7.27 -5.23
C GLU A 180 -21.16 7.95 -5.79
N ASP A 181 -21.32 9.13 -6.36
CA ASP A 181 -20.20 9.95 -6.81
C ASP A 181 -19.46 10.63 -5.66
N LEU A 182 -18.16 10.87 -5.87
CA LEU A 182 -17.36 11.71 -4.97
C LEU A 182 -17.94 13.14 -4.94
N THR A 183 -17.78 13.81 -3.82
CA THR A 183 -18.18 15.21 -3.65
C THR A 183 -17.54 16.07 -4.74
N ARG A 184 -18.34 16.83 -5.48
CA ARG A 184 -17.90 17.64 -6.64
C ARG A 184 -16.76 18.58 -6.31
N HIS A 185 -16.77 19.22 -5.14
CA HIS A 185 -15.69 20.11 -4.69
C HIS A 185 -14.35 19.37 -4.57
N HIS A 186 -14.33 18.16 -4.03
CA HIS A 186 -13.13 17.35 -3.91
C HIS A 186 -12.57 16.94 -5.28
N VAL A 187 -13.45 16.54 -6.20
CA VAL A 187 -13.04 16.18 -7.57
C VAL A 187 -12.50 17.40 -8.31
N ALA A 188 -13.18 18.55 -8.20
CA ALA A 188 -12.74 19.80 -8.82
C ALA A 188 -11.38 20.26 -8.26
N TRP A 189 -11.20 20.18 -6.95
CA TRP A 189 -9.93 20.47 -6.29
C TRP A 189 -8.79 19.58 -6.83
N LEU A 190 -9.01 18.25 -6.88
CA LEU A 190 -7.99 17.34 -7.35
C LEU A 190 -7.66 17.53 -8.84
N ARG A 191 -8.66 17.87 -9.66
CA ARG A 191 -8.44 18.20 -11.08
C ARG A 191 -7.61 19.47 -11.26
N ARG A 192 -7.86 20.51 -10.45
CA ARG A 192 -7.04 21.73 -10.48
C ARG A 192 -5.61 21.42 -10.05
N TRP A 193 -5.43 20.71 -8.94
CA TRP A 193 -4.10 20.30 -8.48
C TRP A 193 -3.36 19.49 -9.56
N ALA A 194 -4.04 18.55 -10.20
CA ALA A 194 -3.47 17.70 -11.24
C ALA A 194 -3.16 18.47 -12.56
N ALA A 195 -3.76 19.63 -12.79
CA ALA A 195 -3.41 20.46 -13.94
C ALA A 195 -2.00 21.04 -13.85
N ASP A 196 -1.53 21.29 -12.64
CA ASP A 196 -0.21 21.85 -12.35
C ASP A 196 0.87 20.77 -12.05
N HIS A 197 0.47 19.50 -11.94
CA HIS A 197 1.34 18.40 -11.53
C HIS A 197 1.19 17.18 -12.45
N ALA A 198 2.28 16.71 -13.03
CA ALA A 198 2.26 15.50 -13.85
C ALA A 198 1.98 14.23 -13.02
N PRO A 199 1.34 13.19 -13.59
CA PRO A 199 1.20 11.90 -12.93
C PRO A 199 2.58 11.35 -12.51
N GLY A 200 2.69 10.90 -11.26
CA GLY A 200 3.96 10.38 -10.72
C GLY A 200 5.01 11.44 -10.39
N SER A 201 4.62 12.74 -10.33
CA SER A 201 5.54 13.84 -9.97
C SER A 201 6.15 13.71 -8.57
N HIS A 202 5.50 12.95 -7.68
CA HIS A 202 5.92 12.68 -6.29
C HIS A 202 6.31 11.21 -6.09
N ARG A 203 6.86 10.55 -7.10
CA ARG A 203 7.28 9.15 -6.97
C ARG A 203 8.23 8.95 -5.81
N LEU A 204 8.00 7.88 -5.07
CA LEU A 204 8.89 7.49 -3.96
C LEU A 204 10.30 7.25 -4.50
N ALA A 205 11.31 7.84 -3.86
CA ALA A 205 12.68 7.53 -4.13
C ALA A 205 12.95 6.04 -3.82
N LEU A 206 13.46 5.30 -4.80
CA LEU A 206 13.90 3.94 -4.56
C LEU A 206 15.15 3.99 -3.67
N PRO A 207 15.29 3.11 -2.67
CA PRO A 207 16.53 2.99 -1.91
C PRO A 207 17.67 2.68 -2.88
N GLY A 208 18.65 3.58 -3.02
CA GLY A 208 19.81 3.42 -3.89
C GLY A 208 19.76 4.08 -5.27
N GLY A 209 18.63 4.70 -5.68
CA GLY A 209 18.55 5.52 -6.88
C GLY A 209 19.13 6.90 -6.66
N ARG A 210 20.21 7.27 -7.39
CA ARG A 210 20.67 8.67 -7.44
C ARG A 210 19.55 9.50 -8.05
N SER A 211 19.03 10.44 -7.28
CA SER A 211 18.09 11.45 -7.74
C SER A 211 18.76 12.33 -8.79
N SER A 212 18.38 12.17 -10.05
CA SER A 212 18.67 13.18 -11.07
C SER A 212 17.64 14.31 -10.91
N SER A 213 17.88 15.19 -9.93
CA SER A 213 17.12 16.43 -9.79
C SER A 213 17.66 17.45 -10.76
N THR A 214 17.08 17.51 -11.98
CA THR A 214 17.18 18.69 -12.84
C THR A 214 15.91 19.51 -12.63
N GLY A 215 15.85 20.24 -11.54
CA GLY A 215 14.84 21.26 -11.25
C GLY A 215 15.53 22.55 -10.79
N PRO A 216 14.98 23.74 -11.04
CA PRO A 216 15.63 25.00 -10.71
C PRO A 216 15.89 25.13 -9.22
N ARG A 217 17.12 25.45 -8.86
CA ARG A 217 17.54 25.75 -7.49
C ARG A 217 16.85 27.03 -7.02
N CYS A 218 15.83 26.91 -6.20
CA CYS A 218 15.40 28.01 -5.38
C CYS A 218 16.30 28.06 -4.13
N THR A 219 17.20 29.03 -4.11
CA THR A 219 17.94 29.44 -2.92
C THR A 219 16.95 30.10 -1.95
N GLY A 220 16.44 29.34 -1.01
CA GLY A 220 15.58 29.81 0.09
C GLY A 220 16.20 29.44 1.43
N ALA A 221 16.42 30.46 2.25
CA ALA A 221 17.15 30.47 3.50
C ALA A 221 16.66 29.41 4.50
N LEU A 222 17.60 28.73 5.13
CA LEU A 222 17.42 27.93 6.34
C LEU A 222 16.94 28.85 7.48
N ILE A 223 15.69 28.72 7.90
CA ILE A 223 15.24 29.24 9.18
C ILE A 223 15.31 28.09 10.20
N THR A 224 16.36 28.09 10.99
CA THR A 224 16.49 27.29 12.20
C THR A 224 15.46 27.76 13.23
N ALA A 225 14.45 26.94 13.50
CA ALA A 225 13.55 27.17 14.62
C ALA A 225 14.29 26.95 15.94
N ARG A 226 14.66 28.05 16.57
CA ARG A 226 15.22 28.13 17.93
C ARG A 226 14.04 27.96 18.90
N ALA A 227 14.06 26.92 19.70
CA ALA A 227 13.11 26.71 20.78
C ALA A 227 13.20 27.86 21.79
N MET A 228 12.12 28.62 21.95
CA MET A 228 11.95 29.56 23.05
C MET A 228 11.33 28.83 24.23
N LEU A 229 12.13 28.60 25.25
CA LEU A 229 11.66 28.25 26.60
C LEU A 229 11.03 29.52 27.23
N PRO A 230 9.90 29.43 27.90
CA PRO A 230 9.40 30.55 28.70
C PRO A 230 10.18 30.63 30.01
N GLN A 231 10.82 31.74 30.24
CA GLN A 231 11.37 32.10 31.55
C GLN A 231 10.23 32.48 32.48
N LEU A 232 10.11 31.76 33.58
CA LEU A 232 9.31 32.16 34.73
C LEU A 232 9.95 33.37 35.37
N ALA A 233 9.26 34.49 35.32
CA ALA A 233 9.61 35.70 36.09
C ALA A 233 9.29 35.48 37.57
N GLN A 234 10.32 35.46 38.40
CA GLN A 234 10.20 35.74 39.80
C GLN A 234 10.16 37.27 39.94
N ALA A 235 9.16 37.79 40.59
CA ALA A 235 9.15 39.13 41.19
C ALA A 235 8.43 39.03 42.52
N GLY A 236 9.11 39.51 43.49
CA GLY A 236 8.91 39.77 44.84
C GLY A 236 7.70 40.58 45.31
#